data_0fb5994268380a4fd0aec0731f20f168
#
_entry.id   0fb5994268380a4fd0aec0731f20f168
#
_cell.length_a   1.000
_cell.length_b   1.000
_cell.length_c   1.000
_cell.angle_alpha   90.00
_cell.angle_beta   90.00
_cell.angle_gamma   90.00
#
_symmetry.space_group_name_H-M   'P 1'
#
loop_
_entity.id
_entity.type
_entity.pdbx_description
1 polymer ?
#
loop_
_entity_poly.entity_id
_entity_poly.type
_entity_poly.pdbx_seq_one_letter_code
_entity_poly.pdbx_strand_id
1 'polypeptide(L)'
;MVKLVWDQAFKRKCKKIFTINAERKKSFWEAVSIFSQNPFDPKLRTHKLTGKLKGMWSFSVSYDCRVIFRFINDRDVLLIDIGSHDEVY
;
A
#
# COMPACT_ATOMS: atom_id res chain seq x y z
N MET A 1 -0.17 5.42 -15.89
CA MET A 1 0.11 4.17 -15.14
C MET A 1 1.35 4.35 -14.28
N VAL A 2 1.29 3.96 -13.02
CA VAL A 2 2.43 4.10 -12.11
C VAL A 2 3.17 2.77 -11.98
N LYS A 3 4.48 2.86 -11.76
CA LYS A 3 5.33 1.71 -11.48
C LYS A 3 5.52 1.57 -9.98
N LEU A 4 5.30 0.39 -9.46
CA LEU A 4 5.47 0.09 -8.05
C LEU A 4 6.86 -0.46 -7.79
N VAL A 5 7.57 0.15 -6.84
CA VAL A 5 8.90 -0.28 -6.42
C VAL A 5 8.78 -0.93 -5.04
N TRP A 6 9.33 -2.12 -4.90
CA TRP A 6 9.25 -2.93 -3.68
C TRP A 6 10.67 -3.26 -3.22
N ASP A 7 10.94 -3.11 -1.94
CA ASP A 7 12.20 -3.60 -1.37
C ASP A 7 11.99 -4.98 -0.75
N GLN A 8 13.09 -5.60 -0.30
CA GLN A 8 13.04 -6.94 0.28
C GLN A 8 12.27 -6.99 1.60
N ALA A 9 12.38 -5.93 2.41
CA ALA A 9 11.65 -5.86 3.66
C ALA A 9 10.15 -5.86 3.45
N PHE A 10 9.67 -5.08 2.48
CA PHE A 10 8.26 -5.03 2.13
C PHE A 10 7.77 -6.38 1.61
N LYS A 11 8.55 -7.01 0.73
CA LYS A 11 8.21 -8.33 0.17
C LYS A 11 8.08 -9.39 1.27
N ARG A 12 9.01 -9.40 2.22
CA ARG A 12 8.96 -10.35 3.35
C ARG A 12 7.72 -10.12 4.20
N LYS A 13 7.37 -8.88 4.47
CA LYS A 13 6.19 -8.54 5.26
C LYS A 13 4.91 -8.98 4.56
N CYS A 14 4.81 -8.75 3.25
CA CYS A 14 3.68 -9.22 2.45
C CYS A 14 3.55 -10.74 2.51
N LYS A 15 4.65 -11.46 2.32
CA LYS A 15 4.64 -12.93 2.37
C LYS A 15 4.12 -13.43 3.71
N LYS A 16 4.58 -12.83 4.79
CA LYS A 16 4.13 -13.20 6.14
C LYS A 16 2.63 -12.97 6.33
N ILE A 17 2.15 -11.80 5.93
CA ILE A 17 0.74 -11.44 6.06
C ILE A 17 -0.13 -12.35 5.20
N PHE A 18 0.26 -12.62 3.96
CA PHE A 18 -0.52 -13.41 3.01
C PHE A 18 -0.53 -14.91 3.37
N THR A 19 0.50 -15.38 4.06
CA THR A 19 0.53 -16.75 4.58
C THR A 19 -0.53 -16.95 5.68
N ILE A 20 -0.71 -15.94 6.52
CA ILE A 20 -1.69 -15.98 7.59
C ILE A 20 -3.11 -15.76 7.06
N ASN A 21 -3.27 -14.89 6.07
CA ASN A 21 -4.58 -14.51 5.55
C ASN A 21 -4.54 -14.43 4.02
N ALA A 22 -4.99 -15.49 3.37
CA ALA A 22 -4.98 -15.58 1.91
C ALA A 22 -5.90 -14.55 1.23
N GLU A 23 -6.98 -14.13 1.89
CA GLU A 23 -7.87 -13.12 1.34
C GLU A 23 -7.19 -11.76 1.22
N ARG A 24 -6.27 -11.45 2.14
CA ARG A 24 -5.48 -10.22 2.05
C ARG A 24 -4.61 -10.21 0.80
N LYS A 25 -4.09 -11.35 0.40
CA LYS A 25 -3.32 -11.46 -0.84
C LYS A 25 -4.17 -11.08 -2.05
N LYS A 26 -5.38 -11.64 -2.14
CA LYS A 26 -6.31 -11.34 -3.22
C LYS A 26 -6.67 -9.86 -3.22
N SER A 27 -7.06 -9.33 -2.07
CA SER A 27 -7.42 -7.90 -1.92
C SER A 27 -6.25 -6.99 -2.26
N PHE A 28 -5.04 -7.37 -1.88
CA PHE A 28 -3.84 -6.60 -2.19
C PHE A 28 -3.62 -6.49 -3.71
N TRP A 29 -3.70 -7.59 -4.42
CA TRP A 29 -3.48 -7.58 -5.87
C TRP A 29 -4.58 -6.83 -6.61
N GLU A 30 -5.82 -6.92 -6.13
CA GLU A 30 -6.92 -6.11 -6.67
C GLU A 30 -6.66 -4.63 -6.47
N ALA A 31 -6.27 -4.23 -5.25
CA ALA A 31 -5.96 -2.83 -4.93
C ALA A 31 -4.77 -2.31 -5.74
N VAL A 32 -3.72 -3.12 -5.88
CA VAL A 32 -2.54 -2.76 -6.68
C VAL A 32 -2.91 -2.56 -8.15
N SER A 33 -3.78 -3.41 -8.68
CA SER A 33 -4.25 -3.28 -10.06
C SER A 33 -4.98 -1.94 -10.27
N ILE A 34 -5.87 -1.58 -9.34
CA ILE A 34 -6.56 -0.29 -9.38
C ILE A 34 -5.56 0.86 -9.26
N PHE A 35 -4.67 0.76 -8.28
CA PHE A 35 -3.67 1.79 -7.98
C PHE A 35 -2.77 2.07 -9.18
N SER A 36 -2.32 1.04 -9.89
CA SER A 36 -1.45 1.21 -11.04
C SER A 36 -2.11 1.99 -12.17
N GLN A 37 -3.42 1.88 -12.29
CA GLN A 37 -4.19 2.64 -13.28
C GLN A 37 -4.50 4.05 -12.80
N ASN A 38 -4.89 4.20 -11.53
CA ASN A 38 -5.23 5.48 -10.93
C ASN A 38 -4.98 5.43 -9.42
N PRO A 39 -3.87 6.00 -8.94
CA PRO A 39 -3.56 6.01 -7.50
C PRO A 39 -4.63 6.68 -6.64
N PHE A 40 -5.44 7.54 -7.22
CA PHE A 40 -6.47 8.30 -6.51
C PHE A 40 -7.88 7.78 -6.76
N ASP A 41 -8.01 6.54 -7.22
CA ASP A 41 -9.33 5.93 -7.36
C ASP A 41 -10.05 5.95 -6.00
N PRO A 42 -11.32 6.39 -5.93
CA PRO A 42 -12.05 6.49 -4.66
C PRO A 42 -12.10 5.19 -3.85
N LYS A 43 -12.04 4.04 -4.50
CA LYS A 43 -12.05 2.74 -3.81
C LYS A 43 -10.84 2.55 -2.90
N LEU A 44 -9.73 3.21 -3.21
CA LEU A 44 -8.47 3.05 -2.48
C LEU A 44 -8.37 3.97 -1.26
N ARG A 45 -9.20 5.01 -1.19
CA ARG A 45 -9.16 6.00 -0.11
C ARG A 45 -7.76 6.58 0.10
N THR A 46 -7.05 6.81 -1.00
CA THR A 46 -5.69 7.34 -0.98
C THR A 46 -5.67 8.72 -0.32
N HIS A 47 -4.79 8.89 0.66
CA HIS A 47 -4.65 10.17 1.35
C HIS A 47 -3.26 10.38 1.90
N LYS A 48 -2.90 11.64 2.11
CA LYS A 48 -1.64 12.05 2.73
C LYS A 48 -1.65 11.74 4.21
N LEU A 49 -0.48 11.39 4.72
CA LEU A 49 -0.28 11.20 6.15
C LEU A 49 0.36 12.43 6.77
N THR A 50 0.19 12.59 8.08
CA THR A 50 0.71 13.72 8.84
C THR A 50 1.57 13.23 10.00
N GLY A 51 2.15 14.18 10.76
CA GLY A 51 2.98 13.85 11.91
C GLY A 51 4.27 13.14 11.51
N LYS A 52 4.55 12.02 12.17
CA LYS A 52 5.78 11.26 11.94
C LYS A 52 5.86 10.69 10.52
N LEU A 53 4.73 10.53 9.87
CA LEU A 53 4.66 9.95 8.52
C LEU A 53 4.46 11.03 7.44
N LYS A 54 4.74 12.28 7.77
CA LYS A 54 4.65 13.38 6.81
C LYS A 54 5.50 13.09 5.57
N GLY A 55 4.93 13.33 4.40
CA GLY A 55 5.58 13.01 3.12
C GLY A 55 5.22 11.64 2.59
N MET A 56 4.49 10.85 3.37
CA MET A 56 4.00 9.55 2.97
C MET A 56 2.51 9.59 2.74
N TRP A 57 2.01 8.54 2.08
CA TRP A 57 0.61 8.38 1.72
C TRP A 57 0.16 6.99 2.11
N SER A 58 -1.14 6.79 2.12
CA SER A 58 -1.73 5.48 2.41
C SER A 58 -2.84 5.17 1.41
N PHE A 59 -2.96 3.89 1.03
CA PHE A 59 -4.17 3.41 0.35
C PHE A 59 -4.69 2.15 1.03
N SER A 60 -6.00 1.93 0.90
CA SER A 60 -6.67 0.78 1.52
C SER A 60 -6.60 -0.43 0.60
N VAL A 61 -6.18 -1.56 1.16
CA VAL A 61 -6.25 -2.88 0.52
C VAL A 61 -7.59 -3.51 0.86
N SER A 62 -7.98 -3.43 2.13
CA SER A 62 -9.26 -3.92 2.65
C SER A 62 -9.61 -3.10 3.88
N TYR A 63 -10.72 -3.43 4.53
CA TYR A 63 -11.16 -2.71 5.71
C TYR A 63 -10.07 -2.62 6.80
N ASP A 64 -9.33 -3.71 6.98
CA ASP A 64 -8.33 -3.82 8.05
C ASP A 64 -6.89 -3.87 7.55
N CYS A 65 -6.65 -3.54 6.30
CA CYS A 65 -5.31 -3.61 5.73
C CYS A 65 -5.02 -2.39 4.87
N ARG A 66 -3.88 -1.73 5.13
CA ARG A 66 -3.46 -0.52 4.42
C ARG A 66 -2.02 -0.65 3.96
N VAL A 67 -1.68 0.06 2.89
CA VAL A 67 -0.31 0.16 2.40
C VAL A 67 0.15 1.60 2.55
N ILE A 68 1.33 1.78 3.15
CA ILE A 68 2.02 3.06 3.22
C ILE A 68 2.98 3.16 2.06
N PHE A 69 2.98 4.28 1.37
CA PHE A 69 3.82 4.46 0.20
C PHE A 69 4.27 5.91 0.06
N ARG A 70 5.21 6.14 -0.84
CA ARG A 70 5.70 7.47 -1.18
C ARG A 70 5.83 7.60 -2.69
N PHE A 71 5.46 8.75 -3.25
CA PHE A 71 5.75 9.05 -4.64
C PHE A 71 7.23 9.40 -4.76
N ILE A 72 7.96 8.64 -5.57
CA ILE A 72 9.35 8.94 -5.90
C ILE A 72 9.38 10.08 -6.94
N ASN A 73 8.48 9.95 -7.91
CA ASN A 73 8.26 10.95 -8.97
C ASN A 73 6.85 10.72 -9.52
N ASP A 74 6.53 11.32 -10.66
CA ASP A 74 5.20 11.22 -11.28
C ASP A 74 4.81 9.81 -11.71
N ARG A 75 5.79 8.92 -11.87
CA ARG A 75 5.56 7.57 -12.41
C ARG A 75 5.89 6.45 -11.44
N ASP A 76 6.79 6.71 -10.50
CA ASP A 76 7.32 5.67 -9.62
C ASP A 76 6.84 5.87 -8.20
N VAL A 77 6.37 4.79 -7.59
CA VAL A 77 5.87 4.77 -6.22
C VAL A 77 6.65 3.72 -5.43
N LEU A 78 7.16 4.10 -4.26
CA LEU A 78 7.83 3.17 -3.35
C LEU A 78 6.83 2.69 -2.31
N LEU A 79 6.60 1.37 -2.26
CA LEU A 79 5.79 0.73 -1.23
C LEU A 79 6.66 0.53 0.01
N ILE A 80 6.22 1.09 1.14
CA ILE A 80 7.03 1.19 2.36
C ILE A 80 6.60 0.20 3.42
N ASP A 81 5.30 0.10 3.68
CA ASP A 81 4.79 -0.74 4.75
C ASP A 81 3.39 -1.23 4.43
N ILE A 82 2.99 -2.33 5.08
CA ILE A 82 1.66 -2.92 4.92
C ILE A 82 1.22 -3.50 6.26
N GLY A 83 -0.04 -3.35 6.60
CA GLY A 83 -0.59 -3.89 7.84
C GLY A 83 -1.91 -3.24 8.20
N SER A 84 -2.38 -3.48 9.42
CA SER A 84 -3.56 -2.81 9.95
C SER A 84 -3.23 -1.36 10.29
N HIS A 85 -4.27 -0.56 10.53
CA HIS A 85 -4.09 0.83 10.94
C HIS A 85 -3.14 0.96 12.13
N ASP A 86 -3.32 0.13 13.15
CA ASP A 86 -2.49 0.20 14.36
C ASP A 86 -1.05 -0.28 14.11
N GLU A 87 -0.86 -1.17 13.15
CA GLU A 87 0.47 -1.70 12.84
C GLU A 87 1.34 -0.71 12.05
N VAL A 88 0.72 0.10 11.17
CA VAL A 88 1.47 0.97 10.26
C VAL A 88 1.46 2.45 10.70
N TYR A 89 0.52 2.84 11.51
CA TYR A 89 0.42 4.19 12.07
C TYR A 89 0.82 4.20 13.52
#